data_bb4fe91dcc2c9e86557a0bc109bfae63
#
_entry.id   bb4fe91dcc2c9e86557a0bc109bfae63
#
_cell.length_a   1.000
_cell.length_b   1.000
_cell.length_c   1.000
_cell.angle_alpha   90.00
_cell.angle_beta   90.00
_cell.angle_gamma   90.00
#
_symmetry.space_group_name_H-M   'P 1'
#
loop_
_entity.id
_entity.type
_entity.pdbx_description
1 polymer ?
#
loop_
_entity_poly.entity_id
_entity_poly.type
_entity_poly.pdbx_seq_one_letter_code
_entity_poly.pdbx_strand_id
1 'polypeptide(L)'
;AVRHALNPKLKGHFYKRENNWNQVCNGGMVATAIALCDKIPEKAAELIEKAVESNKKPMEVMYSPDGNYLEGYSYWQYGTLYEVYMLKMLEMSFGTDYGLSEIPGFLDTGDFMLFMQGIKGSFNHSDNSSTHVPSVGMWYFADKLKRPDLLYNELRHLDSGIYTVYSD
;
A
#
# COMPACT_ATOMS: atom_id res chain seq x y z
N ALA A 1 -9.81 -11.48 14.31
CA ALA A 1 -9.75 -10.85 12.98
C ALA A 1 -10.59 -11.62 11.96
N VAL A 2 -10.26 -12.87 11.58
CA VAL A 2 -10.93 -13.68 10.53
C VAL A 2 -12.45 -13.76 10.71
N ARG A 3 -12.92 -14.18 11.91
CA ARG A 3 -14.34 -14.31 12.22
C ARG A 3 -15.09 -12.97 12.05
N HIS A 4 -14.43 -11.87 12.34
CA HIS A 4 -15.02 -10.53 12.23
C HIS A 4 -15.10 -10.09 10.76
N ALA A 5 -14.02 -10.29 10.00
CA ALA A 5 -13.94 -9.94 8.59
C ALA A 5 -14.95 -10.72 7.72
N LEU A 6 -15.20 -11.99 8.05
CA LEU A 6 -16.12 -12.85 7.32
C LEU A 6 -17.56 -12.81 7.83
N ASN A 7 -17.84 -12.09 8.92
CA ASN A 7 -19.20 -12.02 9.46
C ASN A 7 -20.09 -11.05 8.68
N PRO A 8 -21.12 -11.52 7.95
CA PRO A 8 -21.96 -10.65 7.13
C PRO A 8 -22.78 -9.63 7.95
N LYS A 9 -22.97 -9.89 9.26
CA LYS A 9 -23.67 -8.96 10.18
C LYS A 9 -22.79 -7.79 10.61
N LEU A 10 -21.47 -8.01 10.70
CA LEU A 10 -20.52 -6.98 11.08
C LEU A 10 -20.05 -6.17 9.88
N LYS A 11 -20.39 -6.62 8.65
CA LYS A 11 -20.09 -5.99 7.36
C LYS A 11 -18.80 -5.17 7.47
N GLY A 12 -17.65 -5.82 7.32
CA GLY A 12 -16.36 -5.14 7.45
C GLY A 12 -16.43 -3.79 6.74
N HIS A 13 -16.59 -2.71 7.49
CA HIS A 13 -16.83 -1.38 6.93
C HIS A 13 -15.68 -0.96 6.01
N PHE A 14 -14.48 -1.50 6.26
CA PHE A 14 -13.31 -1.22 5.46
C PHE A 14 -13.41 -1.75 4.01
N TYR A 15 -14.10 -2.85 3.76
CA TYR A 15 -14.30 -3.38 2.40
C TYR A 15 -15.03 -2.42 1.45
N LYS A 16 -15.72 -1.42 2.00
CA LYS A 16 -16.46 -0.42 1.22
C LYS A 16 -15.79 0.95 1.22
N ARG A 17 -14.66 1.08 1.89
CA ARG A 17 -13.91 2.33 1.92
C ARG A 17 -13.15 2.50 0.62
N GLU A 18 -13.09 3.73 0.13
CA GLU A 18 -12.37 4.12 -1.09
C GLU A 18 -11.11 4.92 -0.75
N ASN A 19 -10.50 4.63 0.40
CA ASN A 19 -9.31 5.30 0.90
C ASN A 19 -8.33 4.31 1.55
N ASN A 20 -7.26 4.81 2.14
CA ASN A 20 -6.19 4.04 2.78
C ASN A 20 -6.68 2.98 3.80
N TRP A 21 -7.79 3.18 4.48
CA TRP A 21 -8.36 2.19 5.39
C TRP A 21 -8.66 0.85 4.71
N ASN A 22 -9.09 0.88 3.46
CA ASN A 22 -9.29 -0.34 2.68
C ASN A 22 -7.96 -1.06 2.48
N GLN A 23 -6.93 -0.35 2.01
CA GLN A 23 -5.59 -0.90 1.75
C GLN A 23 -4.97 -1.50 3.00
N VAL A 24 -4.95 -0.74 4.10
CA VAL A 24 -4.37 -1.18 5.38
C VAL A 24 -5.08 -2.43 5.91
N CYS A 25 -6.40 -2.42 5.95
CA CYS A 25 -7.17 -3.53 6.48
C CYS A 25 -7.06 -4.77 5.60
N ASN A 26 -7.15 -4.63 4.27
CA ASN A 26 -7.02 -5.76 3.35
C ASN A 26 -5.61 -6.35 3.36
N GLY A 27 -4.57 -5.53 3.42
CA GLY A 27 -3.20 -6.01 3.60
C GLY A 27 -3.06 -6.88 4.84
N GLY A 28 -3.61 -6.43 5.98
CA GLY A 28 -3.65 -7.20 7.21
C GLY A 28 -4.49 -8.49 7.11
N MET A 29 -5.59 -8.47 6.36
CA MET A 29 -6.42 -9.67 6.14
C MET A 29 -5.72 -10.69 5.26
N VAL A 30 -5.05 -10.28 4.19
CA VAL A 30 -4.24 -11.16 3.33
C VAL A 30 -3.09 -11.79 4.12
N ALA A 31 -2.35 -11.01 4.90
CA ALA A 31 -1.31 -11.53 5.78
C ALA A 31 -1.85 -12.60 6.75
N THR A 32 -3.00 -12.32 7.36
CA THR A 32 -3.68 -13.26 8.28
C THR A 32 -4.12 -14.53 7.54
N ALA A 33 -4.68 -14.40 6.34
CA ALA A 33 -5.13 -15.52 5.53
C ALA A 33 -3.97 -16.45 5.14
N ILE A 34 -2.87 -15.89 4.66
CA ILE A 34 -1.66 -16.64 4.30
C ILE A 34 -1.09 -17.35 5.51
N ALA A 35 -0.97 -16.66 6.65
CA ALA A 35 -0.42 -17.26 7.90
C ALA A 35 -1.29 -18.39 8.47
N LEU A 36 -2.56 -18.46 8.12
CA LEU A 36 -3.50 -19.46 8.65
C LEU A 36 -4.02 -20.44 7.59
N CYS A 37 -3.53 -20.38 6.36
CA CYS A 37 -4.06 -21.18 5.24
C CYS A 37 -4.05 -22.70 5.53
N ASP A 38 -3.05 -23.19 6.21
CA ASP A 38 -2.97 -24.62 6.62
C ASP A 38 -4.02 -25.02 7.67
N LYS A 39 -4.54 -24.06 8.43
CA LYS A 39 -5.51 -24.31 9.51
C LYS A 39 -6.96 -24.10 9.07
N ILE A 40 -7.17 -23.15 8.18
CA ILE A 40 -8.51 -22.72 7.75
C ILE A 40 -8.54 -22.42 6.24
N PRO A 41 -8.18 -23.39 5.35
CA PRO A 41 -7.95 -23.11 3.93
C PRO A 41 -9.12 -22.42 3.22
N GLU A 42 -10.36 -22.90 3.44
CA GLU A 42 -11.54 -22.32 2.77
C GLU A 42 -11.79 -20.86 3.21
N LYS A 43 -11.63 -20.57 4.51
CA LYS A 43 -11.79 -19.21 5.03
C LYS A 43 -10.63 -18.30 4.61
N ALA A 44 -9.43 -18.85 4.48
CA ALA A 44 -8.28 -18.11 3.97
C ALA A 44 -8.52 -17.70 2.51
N ALA A 45 -8.98 -18.62 1.68
CA ALA A 45 -9.35 -18.35 0.29
C ALA A 45 -10.45 -17.27 0.20
N GLU A 46 -11.52 -17.39 0.98
CA GLU A 46 -12.60 -16.40 1.03
C GLU A 46 -12.10 -15.00 1.45
N LEU A 47 -11.17 -14.93 2.41
CA LEU A 47 -10.57 -13.66 2.83
C LEU A 47 -9.75 -13.01 1.72
N ILE A 48 -8.93 -13.80 1.03
CA ILE A 48 -8.09 -13.30 -0.07
C ILE A 48 -8.97 -12.80 -1.22
N GLU A 49 -9.96 -13.58 -1.63
CA GLU A 49 -10.90 -13.19 -2.69
C GLU A 49 -11.60 -11.87 -2.36
N LYS A 50 -12.13 -11.73 -1.14
CA LYS A 50 -12.76 -10.49 -0.68
C LYS A 50 -11.81 -9.32 -0.62
N ALA A 51 -10.59 -9.54 -0.15
CA ALA A 51 -9.58 -8.49 -0.06
C ALA A 51 -9.21 -7.97 -1.45
N VAL A 52 -8.89 -8.86 -2.39
CA VAL A 52 -8.55 -8.52 -3.77
C VAL A 52 -9.70 -7.77 -4.44
N GLU A 53 -10.92 -8.29 -4.37
CA GLU A 53 -12.07 -7.66 -5.02
C GLU A 53 -12.39 -6.29 -4.43
N SER A 54 -12.36 -6.16 -3.09
CA SER A 54 -12.68 -4.89 -2.45
C SER A 54 -11.60 -3.82 -2.66
N ASN A 55 -10.38 -4.22 -2.94
CA ASN A 55 -9.25 -3.31 -3.08
C ASN A 55 -9.17 -2.61 -4.46
N LYS A 56 -9.80 -3.18 -5.48
CA LYS A 56 -9.82 -2.59 -6.84
C LYS A 56 -10.33 -1.15 -6.84
N LYS A 57 -11.45 -0.91 -6.19
CA LYS A 57 -12.09 0.42 -6.19
C LYS A 57 -11.25 1.50 -5.49
N PRO A 58 -10.73 1.32 -4.27
CA PRO A 58 -9.84 2.30 -3.66
C PRO A 58 -8.56 2.52 -4.46
N MET A 59 -7.98 1.50 -5.09
CA MET A 59 -6.82 1.70 -5.96
C MET A 59 -7.15 2.59 -7.15
N GLU A 60 -8.29 2.38 -7.82
CA GLU A 60 -8.74 3.29 -8.87
C GLU A 60 -8.90 4.72 -8.38
N VAL A 61 -9.56 4.91 -7.23
CA VAL A 61 -9.84 6.25 -6.67
C VAL A 61 -8.57 6.96 -6.21
N MET A 62 -7.65 6.21 -5.58
CA MET A 62 -6.48 6.81 -4.93
C MET A 62 -5.30 7.06 -5.88
N TYR A 63 -5.18 6.29 -6.98
CA TYR A 63 -4.00 6.36 -7.87
C TYR A 63 -4.33 6.81 -9.29
N SER A 64 -5.55 6.56 -9.77
CA SER A 64 -5.89 6.85 -11.17
C SER A 64 -6.08 8.35 -11.41
N PRO A 65 -5.71 8.87 -12.59
CA PRO A 65 -5.10 8.14 -13.70
C PRO A 65 -3.56 8.14 -13.68
N ASP A 66 -2.91 9.01 -12.89
CA ASP A 66 -1.51 9.43 -13.03
C ASP A 66 -0.66 9.20 -11.75
N GLY A 67 -1.17 8.45 -10.80
CA GLY A 67 -0.47 8.13 -9.57
C GLY A 67 -0.52 9.19 -8.47
N ASN A 68 -1.24 10.29 -8.69
CA ASN A 68 -1.41 11.33 -7.69
C ASN A 68 -2.28 10.84 -6.52
N TYR A 69 -1.76 10.90 -5.30
CA TYR A 69 -2.45 10.40 -4.12
C TYR A 69 -3.20 11.52 -3.38
N LEU A 70 -4.53 11.43 -3.33
CA LEU A 70 -5.41 12.50 -2.88
C LEU A 70 -5.20 12.96 -1.44
N GLU A 71 -4.82 12.05 -0.54
CA GLU A 71 -4.62 12.35 0.89
C GLU A 71 -3.22 12.89 1.21
N GLY A 72 -2.36 13.07 0.20
CA GLY A 72 -1.02 13.64 0.35
C GLY A 72 0.05 12.63 0.72
N TYR A 73 1.28 13.15 0.88
CA TYR A 73 2.52 12.37 1.01
C TYR A 73 2.51 11.36 2.16
N SER A 74 2.12 11.78 3.38
CA SER A 74 2.15 10.91 4.58
C SER A 74 1.16 9.76 4.48
N TYR A 75 -0.05 10.03 4.00
CA TYR A 75 -1.08 9.01 3.82
C TYR A 75 -0.78 8.10 2.63
N TRP A 76 -0.14 8.62 1.58
CA TRP A 76 0.41 7.78 0.52
C TRP A 76 1.35 6.74 1.11
N GLN A 77 2.32 7.20 1.91
CA GLN A 77 3.30 6.30 2.52
C GLN A 77 2.62 5.21 3.36
N TYR A 78 1.63 5.60 4.17
CA TYR A 78 0.91 4.65 5.02
C TYR A 78 0.05 3.68 4.20
N GLY A 79 -0.82 4.18 3.32
CA GLY A 79 -1.72 3.34 2.52
C GLY A 79 -0.98 2.47 1.50
N THR A 80 -0.08 3.09 0.75
CA THR A 80 0.67 2.41 -0.32
C THR A 80 1.64 1.36 0.23
N LEU A 81 2.21 1.57 1.42
CA LEU A 81 3.06 0.57 2.06
C LEU A 81 2.30 -0.74 2.32
N TYR A 82 1.10 -0.65 2.88
CA TYR A 82 0.26 -1.83 3.11
C TYR A 82 -0.22 -2.46 1.81
N GLU A 83 -0.48 -1.65 0.79
CA GLU A 83 -0.79 -2.13 -0.55
C GLU A 83 0.37 -2.95 -1.13
N VAL A 84 1.58 -2.39 -1.12
CA VAL A 84 2.79 -3.08 -1.58
C VAL A 84 3.03 -4.38 -0.81
N TYR A 85 2.83 -4.39 0.50
CA TYR A 85 2.91 -5.61 1.29
C TYR A 85 1.89 -6.64 0.84
N MET A 86 0.64 -6.22 0.60
CA MET A 86 -0.40 -7.11 0.11
C MET A 86 -0.02 -7.72 -1.25
N LEU A 87 0.38 -6.89 -2.21
CA LEU A 87 0.80 -7.34 -3.54
C LEU A 87 1.97 -8.33 -3.47
N LYS A 88 3.01 -8.00 -2.68
CA LYS A 88 4.16 -8.89 -2.51
C LYS A 88 3.79 -10.22 -1.86
N MET A 89 2.95 -10.22 -0.84
CA MET A 89 2.47 -11.45 -0.23
C MET A 89 1.67 -12.31 -1.20
N LEU A 90 0.84 -11.72 -2.04
CA LEU A 90 0.09 -12.42 -3.08
C LEU A 90 1.03 -12.98 -4.15
N GLU A 91 1.94 -12.18 -4.69
CA GLU A 91 2.94 -12.61 -5.68
C GLU A 91 3.79 -13.76 -5.16
N MET A 92 4.30 -13.68 -3.94
CA MET A 92 5.16 -14.70 -3.34
C MET A 92 4.42 -16.00 -3.02
N SER A 93 3.15 -15.91 -2.62
CA SER A 93 2.38 -17.08 -2.19
C SER A 93 1.63 -17.77 -3.34
N PHE A 94 1.21 -17.01 -4.36
CA PHE A 94 0.34 -17.50 -5.43
C PHE A 94 0.88 -17.24 -6.84
N GLY A 95 1.99 -16.53 -6.97
CA GLY A 95 2.58 -16.18 -8.27
C GLY A 95 1.84 -15.07 -9.02
N THR A 96 0.89 -14.39 -8.36
CA THR A 96 0.06 -13.34 -8.98
C THR A 96 -0.43 -12.35 -7.94
N ASP A 97 -0.54 -11.09 -8.31
CA ASP A 97 -1.22 -10.04 -7.56
C ASP A 97 -2.67 -9.82 -8.02
N TYR A 98 -3.18 -10.74 -8.85
CA TYR A 98 -4.53 -10.71 -9.44
C TYR A 98 -4.83 -9.44 -10.24
N GLY A 99 -3.79 -8.83 -10.83
CA GLY A 99 -3.89 -7.63 -11.67
C GLY A 99 -4.04 -6.32 -10.90
N LEU A 100 -3.88 -6.33 -9.59
CA LEU A 100 -4.00 -5.11 -8.77
C LEU A 100 -2.91 -4.09 -9.12
N SER A 101 -1.67 -4.51 -9.38
CA SER A 101 -0.59 -3.59 -9.77
C SER A 101 -0.79 -2.98 -11.18
N GLU A 102 -1.67 -3.55 -11.99
CA GLU A 102 -1.98 -3.05 -13.35
C GLU A 102 -3.08 -1.97 -13.35
N ILE A 103 -3.68 -1.68 -12.18
CA ILE A 103 -4.67 -0.60 -12.08
C ILE A 103 -4.01 0.73 -12.46
N PRO A 104 -4.64 1.52 -13.35
CA PRO A 104 -4.05 2.75 -13.87
C PRO A 104 -3.58 3.71 -12.76
N GLY A 105 -2.39 4.27 -12.92
CA GLY A 105 -1.77 5.20 -11.98
C GLY A 105 -1.02 4.52 -10.83
N PHE A 106 -1.29 3.24 -10.50
CA PHE A 106 -0.62 2.63 -9.34
C PHE A 106 0.90 2.54 -9.51
N LEU A 107 1.39 2.12 -10.67
CA LEU A 107 2.84 2.07 -10.89
C LEU A 107 3.45 3.46 -11.09
N ASP A 108 2.68 4.42 -11.57
CA ASP A 108 3.13 5.80 -11.77
C ASP A 108 3.26 6.57 -10.44
N THR A 109 2.64 6.07 -9.36
CA THR A 109 2.63 6.75 -8.06
C THR A 109 4.03 6.84 -7.40
N GLY A 110 5.01 6.07 -7.86
CA GLY A 110 6.41 6.24 -7.48
C GLY A 110 6.97 7.62 -7.88
N ASP A 111 6.58 8.14 -9.05
CA ASP A 111 6.95 9.48 -9.48
C ASP A 111 6.30 10.57 -8.61
N PHE A 112 5.05 10.37 -8.18
CA PHE A 112 4.40 11.28 -7.21
C PHE A 112 5.28 11.46 -5.96
N MET A 113 5.77 10.36 -5.36
CA MET A 113 6.65 10.44 -4.18
C MET A 113 7.97 11.13 -4.47
N LEU A 114 8.55 10.89 -5.64
CA LEU A 114 9.81 11.51 -6.04
C LEU A 114 9.66 13.03 -6.17
N PHE A 115 8.59 13.50 -6.82
CA PHE A 115 8.36 14.92 -7.08
C PHE A 115 7.75 15.70 -5.90
N MET A 116 7.07 15.03 -4.99
CA MET A 116 6.53 15.68 -3.80
C MET A 116 7.59 15.97 -2.72
N GLN A 117 8.82 15.53 -2.92
CA GLN A 117 9.94 15.77 -2.03
C GLN A 117 10.73 16.99 -2.47
N GLY A 118 10.74 18.04 -1.67
CA GLY A 118 11.55 19.23 -1.85
C GLY A 118 12.86 19.19 -1.06
N ILE A 119 13.63 20.30 -1.10
CA ILE A 119 14.90 20.45 -0.40
C ILE A 119 14.74 20.39 1.13
N LYS A 120 13.63 20.90 1.64
CA LYS A 120 13.37 21.04 3.10
C LYS A 120 12.33 20.04 3.64
N GLY A 121 11.86 19.12 2.84
CA GLY A 121 10.82 18.14 3.22
C GLY A 121 9.79 17.97 2.13
N SER A 122 8.75 17.18 2.41
CA SER A 122 7.67 16.93 1.47
C SER A 122 6.77 18.16 1.29
N PHE A 123 6.18 18.29 0.10
CA PHE A 123 5.18 19.32 -0.18
C PHE A 123 3.95 19.10 0.71
N ASN A 124 3.55 20.14 1.45
CA ASN A 124 2.40 20.06 2.34
C ASN A 124 1.10 20.19 1.55
N HIS A 125 0.41 19.07 1.36
CA HIS A 125 -0.84 18.96 0.63
C HIS A 125 -1.80 18.05 1.38
N SER A 126 -3.07 18.44 1.48
CA SER A 126 -4.10 17.67 2.18
C SER A 126 -3.71 17.38 3.65
N ASP A 127 -3.93 16.18 4.16
CA ASP A 127 -3.65 15.76 5.53
C ASP A 127 -2.16 15.36 5.74
N ASN A 128 -1.27 16.03 5.03
CA ASN A 128 0.16 15.73 5.09
C ASN A 128 0.87 16.42 6.25
N SER A 129 2.00 15.83 6.67
CA SER A 129 3.06 16.52 7.40
C SER A 129 4.24 16.79 6.45
N SER A 130 5.04 17.82 6.74
CA SER A 130 6.21 18.17 5.93
C SER A 130 7.43 17.28 6.21
N THR A 131 7.29 16.28 7.07
CA THR A 131 8.38 15.37 7.44
C THR A 131 8.46 14.22 6.44
N HIS A 132 9.64 14.04 5.84
CA HIS A 132 9.90 12.85 5.04
C HIS A 132 10.22 11.65 5.94
N VAL A 133 9.65 10.51 5.60
CA VAL A 133 9.98 9.22 6.19
C VAL A 133 10.30 8.26 5.06
N PRO A 134 11.45 7.58 5.08
CA PRO A 134 11.80 6.60 4.05
C PRO A 134 10.72 5.55 3.87
N SER A 135 10.34 5.28 2.63
CA SER A 135 9.28 4.32 2.31
C SER A 135 9.84 3.08 1.62
N VAL A 136 9.70 1.93 2.27
CA VAL A 136 10.05 0.63 1.65
C VAL A 136 9.21 0.38 0.38
N GLY A 137 8.04 1.00 0.26
CA GLY A 137 7.23 0.95 -0.95
C GLY A 137 7.98 1.41 -2.19
N MET A 138 8.88 2.39 -2.06
CA MET A 138 9.67 2.89 -3.19
C MET A 138 10.59 1.83 -3.81
N TRP A 139 11.09 0.88 -3.01
CA TRP A 139 11.87 -0.27 -3.53
C TRP A 139 11.02 -1.20 -4.41
N TYR A 140 9.74 -1.36 -4.07
CA TYR A 140 8.82 -2.13 -4.90
C TYR A 140 8.67 -1.50 -6.30
N PHE A 141 8.41 -0.20 -6.37
CA PHE A 141 8.25 0.52 -7.64
C PHE A 141 9.57 0.53 -8.43
N ALA A 142 10.68 0.80 -7.78
CA ALA A 142 12.00 0.79 -8.42
C ALA A 142 12.33 -0.58 -9.04
N ASP A 143 12.05 -1.67 -8.34
CA ASP A 143 12.27 -3.02 -8.85
C ASP A 143 11.27 -3.38 -9.96
N LYS A 144 9.99 -3.14 -9.73
CA LYS A 144 8.92 -3.49 -10.70
C LYS A 144 9.10 -2.77 -12.04
N LEU A 145 9.47 -1.48 -11.99
CA LEU A 145 9.65 -0.62 -13.17
C LEU A 145 11.08 -0.60 -13.73
N LYS A 146 12.05 -1.21 -13.04
CA LYS A 146 13.49 -1.12 -13.36
C LYS A 146 13.99 0.34 -13.39
N ARG A 147 13.51 1.15 -12.44
CA ARG A 147 13.77 2.58 -12.29
C ARG A 147 14.48 2.89 -10.97
N PRO A 148 15.82 2.75 -10.91
CA PRO A 148 16.60 3.03 -9.69
C PRO A 148 16.56 4.51 -9.28
N ASP A 149 16.24 5.42 -10.18
CA ASP A 149 16.05 6.84 -9.90
C ASP A 149 14.93 7.12 -8.89
N LEU A 150 13.91 6.25 -8.79
CA LEU A 150 12.86 6.35 -7.78
C LEU A 150 13.40 6.23 -6.35
N LEU A 151 14.59 5.68 -6.16
CA LEU A 151 15.24 5.56 -4.84
C LEU A 151 16.08 6.78 -4.44
N TYR A 152 16.13 7.82 -5.27
CA TYR A 152 17.01 8.96 -5.03
C TYR A 152 16.82 9.60 -3.64
N ASN A 153 15.58 9.88 -3.26
CA ASN A 153 15.28 10.48 -1.96
C ASN A 153 15.51 9.49 -0.82
N GLU A 154 15.16 8.23 -1.02
CA GLU A 154 15.32 7.16 -0.03
C GLU A 154 16.81 6.95 0.33
N LEU A 155 17.67 6.87 -0.68
CA LEU A 155 19.11 6.70 -0.49
C LEU A 155 19.74 7.92 0.21
N ARG A 156 19.33 9.14 -0.14
CA ARG A 156 19.78 10.34 0.56
C ARG A 156 19.43 10.34 2.04
N HIS A 157 18.26 9.83 2.40
CA HIS A 157 17.87 9.72 3.81
C HIS A 157 18.67 8.67 4.55
N LEU A 158 18.94 7.53 3.91
CA LEU A 158 19.81 6.50 4.47
C LEU A 158 21.23 7.05 4.76
N ASP A 159 21.79 7.77 3.81
CA ASP A 159 23.14 8.36 3.94
C ASP A 159 23.23 9.45 5.01
N SER A 160 22.14 10.20 5.21
CA SER A 160 22.10 11.27 6.22
C SER A 160 21.96 10.77 7.66
N GLY A 161 21.72 9.48 7.85
CA GLY A 161 21.52 8.88 9.19
C GLY A 161 20.23 9.35 9.90
N ILE A 162 19.36 10.05 9.21
CA ILE A 162 18.05 10.49 9.76
C ILE A 162 17.10 9.30 9.69
N TYR A 163 17.21 8.43 10.68
CA TYR A 163 16.21 7.39 10.92
C TYR A 163 15.21 7.92 11.94
N THR A 164 14.06 8.38 11.50
CA THR A 164 12.91 8.43 12.38
C THR A 164 12.35 7.03 12.51
N VAL A 165 12.86 6.28 13.48
CA VAL A 165 12.13 5.12 13.98
C VAL A 165 10.84 5.68 14.58
N TYR A 166 9.69 5.23 14.13
CA TYR A 166 8.46 5.45 14.88
C TYR A 166 8.66 4.78 16.24
N SER A 167 9.03 5.58 17.25
CA SER A 167 8.89 5.18 18.64
C SER A 167 7.43 5.40 18.99
N ASP A 168 6.79 4.32 19.35
CA ASP A 168 5.41 4.17 19.82
C ASP A 168 4.85 5.34 20.62
#